data_d5160ba33ac5836e1c782d2a4073c02a
#
_entry.id   d5160ba33ac5836e1c782d2a4073c02a
#
_cell.length_a   1.000
_cell.length_b   1.000
_cell.length_c   1.000
_cell.angle_alpha   90.00
_cell.angle_beta   90.00
_cell.angle_gamma   90.00
#
_symmetry.space_group_name_H-M   'P 1'
#
loop_
_entity.id
_entity.type
_entity.pdbx_description
1 polymer ?
#
loop_
_entity_poly.entity_id
_entity_poly.type
_entity_poly.pdbx_seq_one_letter_code
_entity_poly.pdbx_strand_id
1 'polypeptide(L)'
;PGRATRKTTRPAGQGGAHRRKVNEKMAKDKYYGKTLRKNFARHEEVMPMPNLLEIQKKSYQEFLDTGLREVFNDVGAITDYQGNLELTFIDYKMDEAPKYDVEECKARDATYAAPLKVTVRLRNKETGEIKEQEIFMGDFPLMTHSGTFVINGAERVVVSQIVRSPGVYYGKETDIKTDLPILTSTVIPNRGAWLEYETDANEVFWVRIDKNRKLPITCLIRALGLKTDQEILDQ
;
A
#
# COMPACT_ATOMS: atom_id res chain seq x y z
N PRO A 1 -82.51 -29.28 -34.65
CA PRO A 1 -81.18 -29.84 -34.48
C PRO A 1 -80.23 -28.81 -33.79
N GLY A 2 -80.20 -28.88 -32.46
CA GLY A 2 -79.43 -27.96 -31.63
C GLY A 2 -78.01 -28.51 -31.31
N ARG A 3 -77.07 -27.70 -31.60
CA ARG A 3 -75.65 -27.97 -31.32
C ARG A 3 -75.33 -27.49 -29.90
N ALA A 4 -75.14 -28.43 -28.98
CA ALA A 4 -74.73 -28.15 -27.62
C ALA A 4 -73.24 -27.74 -27.58
N THR A 5 -72.94 -26.53 -27.14
CA THR A 5 -71.59 -26.04 -26.85
C THR A 5 -71.17 -26.50 -25.46
N ARG A 6 -70.19 -27.39 -25.43
CA ARG A 6 -69.53 -27.89 -24.20
C ARG A 6 -68.52 -26.83 -23.70
N LYS A 7 -68.86 -26.10 -22.66
CA LYS A 7 -67.93 -25.24 -21.92
C LYS A 7 -67.00 -26.10 -21.09
N THR A 8 -65.76 -26.18 -21.48
CA THR A 8 -64.70 -26.75 -20.66
C THR A 8 -64.17 -25.66 -19.71
N THR A 9 -64.62 -25.74 -18.48
CA THR A 9 -64.00 -24.96 -17.37
C THR A 9 -62.66 -25.58 -17.02
N ARG A 10 -61.57 -24.84 -17.29
CA ARG A 10 -60.25 -25.15 -16.77
C ARG A 10 -60.21 -24.78 -15.27
N PRO A 11 -59.72 -25.63 -14.39
CA PRO A 11 -59.55 -25.26 -12.99
C PRO A 11 -58.36 -24.27 -12.88
N ALA A 12 -58.69 -23.03 -12.52
CA ALA A 12 -57.69 -22.05 -12.10
C ALA A 12 -57.18 -22.42 -10.70
N GLY A 13 -55.86 -22.51 -10.52
CA GLY A 13 -55.37 -22.30 -9.18
C GLY A 13 -54.45 -23.34 -8.52
N GLN A 14 -53.74 -24.21 -9.26
CA GLN A 14 -52.73 -25.04 -8.60
C GLN A 14 -51.24 -24.69 -8.93
N GLY A 15 -51.01 -23.83 -9.92
CA GLY A 15 -49.64 -23.46 -10.33
C GLY A 15 -48.95 -22.42 -9.44
N GLY A 16 -49.74 -21.56 -8.76
CA GLY A 16 -49.16 -20.46 -7.98
C GLY A 16 -48.60 -20.87 -6.59
N ALA A 17 -49.32 -21.81 -5.96
CA ALA A 17 -48.88 -22.28 -4.62
C ALA A 17 -47.67 -23.20 -4.69
N HIS A 18 -47.51 -23.98 -5.75
CA HIS A 18 -46.36 -24.86 -5.92
C HIS A 18 -45.09 -24.07 -6.27
N ARG A 19 -45.20 -23.00 -7.09
CA ARG A 19 -44.07 -22.09 -7.38
C ARG A 19 -43.60 -21.31 -6.14
N ARG A 20 -44.53 -20.83 -5.29
CA ARG A 20 -44.15 -20.15 -4.03
C ARG A 20 -43.47 -21.09 -3.04
N LYS A 21 -43.96 -22.31 -2.87
CA LYS A 21 -43.35 -23.31 -1.99
C LYS A 21 -41.97 -23.78 -2.48
N VAL A 22 -41.72 -23.85 -3.77
CA VAL A 22 -40.42 -24.20 -4.34
C VAL A 22 -39.42 -23.07 -4.12
N ASN A 23 -39.83 -21.81 -4.24
CA ASN A 23 -38.94 -20.66 -4.00
C ASN A 23 -38.63 -20.46 -2.52
N GLU A 24 -39.55 -20.75 -1.59
CA GLU A 24 -39.28 -20.68 -0.15
C GLU A 24 -38.33 -21.77 0.33
N LYS A 25 -38.35 -22.97 -0.29
CA LYS A 25 -37.38 -24.04 0.01
C LYS A 25 -35.99 -23.81 -0.55
N MET A 26 -35.79 -22.89 -1.50
CA MET A 26 -34.49 -22.59 -2.11
C MET A 26 -33.76 -21.39 -1.48
N ALA A 27 -34.44 -20.55 -0.74
CA ALA A 27 -33.81 -19.42 -0.09
C ALA A 27 -33.19 -19.84 1.23
N LYS A 28 -31.86 -19.84 1.31
CA LYS A 28 -31.10 -20.05 2.56
C LYS A 28 -30.64 -18.69 3.08
N ASP A 29 -30.87 -18.43 4.34
CA ASP A 29 -30.39 -17.23 5.00
C ASP A 29 -28.88 -17.38 5.29
N LYS A 30 -28.07 -16.42 4.88
CA LYS A 30 -26.63 -16.40 5.13
C LYS A 30 -26.18 -15.02 5.57
N TYR A 31 -25.35 -14.98 6.61
CA TYR A 31 -24.73 -13.74 7.07
C TYR A 31 -23.48 -13.42 6.26
N TYR A 32 -23.40 -12.19 5.77
CA TYR A 32 -22.20 -11.59 5.19
C TYR A 32 -21.80 -10.41 6.07
N GLY A 33 -20.84 -10.66 6.97
CA GLY A 33 -20.52 -9.73 8.04
C GLY A 33 -21.71 -9.53 9.00
N LYS A 34 -22.20 -8.31 9.13
CA LYS A 34 -23.37 -7.96 9.96
C LYS A 34 -24.71 -8.06 9.22
N THR A 35 -24.69 -8.27 7.90
CA THR A 35 -25.88 -8.21 7.06
C THR A 35 -26.41 -9.62 6.76
N LEU A 36 -27.69 -9.86 7.10
CA LEU A 36 -28.39 -11.08 6.72
C LEU A 36 -28.86 -10.96 5.27
N ARG A 37 -28.48 -11.90 4.42
CA ARG A 37 -28.89 -12.00 3.01
C ARG A 37 -29.55 -13.32 2.70
N LYS A 38 -30.55 -13.30 1.83
CA LYS A 38 -31.18 -14.51 1.29
C LYS A 38 -30.39 -15.01 0.10
N ASN A 39 -29.95 -16.25 0.16
CA ASN A 39 -29.27 -16.93 -0.94
C ASN A 39 -30.30 -17.69 -1.79
N PHE A 40 -30.45 -17.30 -3.06
CA PHE A 40 -31.33 -17.96 -4.03
C PHE A 40 -30.57 -18.87 -4.99
N ALA A 41 -29.30 -19.16 -4.75
CA ALA A 41 -28.50 -20.02 -5.60
C ALA A 41 -29.06 -21.45 -5.63
N ARG A 42 -29.10 -22.07 -6.81
CA ARG A 42 -29.56 -23.46 -7.01
C ARG A 42 -28.51 -24.48 -6.59
N HIS A 43 -27.23 -24.09 -6.67
CA HIS A 43 -26.09 -24.91 -6.31
C HIS A 43 -25.52 -24.47 -4.96
N GLU A 44 -24.91 -25.38 -4.26
CA GLU A 44 -24.15 -25.05 -3.05
C GLU A 44 -22.90 -24.26 -3.43
N GLU A 45 -22.46 -23.39 -2.52
CA GLU A 45 -21.23 -22.63 -2.73
C GLU A 45 -20.04 -23.59 -2.74
N VAL A 46 -19.31 -23.64 -3.86
CA VAL A 46 -18.10 -24.45 -4.01
C VAL A 46 -16.93 -23.81 -3.28
N MET A 47 -16.90 -22.47 -3.23
CA MET A 47 -15.88 -21.68 -2.52
C MET A 47 -16.55 -20.59 -1.69
N PRO A 48 -16.00 -20.25 -0.52
CA PRO A 48 -16.49 -19.13 0.25
C PRO A 48 -16.28 -17.82 -0.54
N MET A 49 -17.19 -16.86 -0.37
CA MET A 49 -17.03 -15.54 -0.97
C MET A 49 -15.75 -14.89 -0.43
N PRO A 50 -14.81 -14.44 -1.29
CA PRO A 50 -13.61 -13.77 -0.85
C PRO A 50 -13.94 -12.45 -0.13
N ASN A 51 -13.13 -12.11 0.86
CA ASN A 51 -13.25 -10.82 1.53
C ASN A 51 -12.68 -9.72 0.62
N LEU A 52 -13.57 -8.92 0.01
CA LEU A 52 -13.19 -7.86 -0.94
C LEU A 52 -12.40 -6.71 -0.28
N LEU A 53 -12.42 -6.62 1.05
CA LEU A 53 -11.69 -5.60 1.83
C LEU A 53 -10.39 -6.15 2.42
N GLU A 54 -10.01 -7.38 2.10
CA GLU A 54 -8.86 -8.04 2.71
C GLU A 54 -7.56 -7.32 2.40
N ILE A 55 -7.39 -6.84 1.16
CA ILE A 55 -6.17 -6.13 0.73
C ILE A 55 -5.93 -4.89 1.57
N GLN A 56 -6.94 -4.03 1.75
CA GLN A 56 -6.83 -2.81 2.55
C GLN A 56 -6.55 -3.14 4.02
N LYS A 57 -7.29 -4.08 4.60
CA LYS A 57 -7.17 -4.43 6.01
C LYS A 57 -5.82 -5.07 6.34
N LYS A 58 -5.39 -6.04 5.52
CA LYS A 58 -4.08 -6.67 5.69
C LYS A 58 -2.94 -5.68 5.54
N SER A 59 -2.97 -4.85 4.49
CA SER A 59 -1.94 -3.83 4.25
C SER A 59 -1.83 -2.85 5.41
N TYR A 60 -2.96 -2.42 5.97
CA TYR A 60 -2.95 -1.52 7.13
C TYR A 60 -2.44 -2.20 8.39
N GLN A 61 -2.85 -3.45 8.63
CA GLN A 61 -2.37 -4.23 9.76
C GLN A 61 -0.86 -4.48 9.67
N GLU A 62 -0.37 -4.88 8.51
CA GLU A 62 1.05 -5.09 8.24
C GLU A 62 1.86 -3.80 8.43
N PHE A 63 1.30 -2.66 8.01
CA PHE A 63 1.90 -1.35 8.26
C PHE A 63 2.02 -1.05 9.76
N LEU A 64 0.99 -1.34 10.56
CA LEU A 64 1.04 -1.13 12.01
C LEU A 64 2.01 -2.09 12.71
N ASP A 65 2.05 -3.36 12.26
CA ASP A 65 2.85 -4.40 12.92
C ASP A 65 4.34 -4.28 12.59
N THR A 66 4.68 -3.97 11.33
CA THR A 66 6.06 -3.96 10.85
C THR A 66 6.47 -2.66 10.17
N GLY A 67 5.59 -2.08 9.35
CA GLY A 67 5.92 -0.95 8.50
C GLY A 67 6.33 0.32 9.27
N LEU A 68 5.67 0.63 10.39
CA LEU A 68 6.07 1.75 11.24
C LEU A 68 7.48 1.57 11.81
N ARG A 69 7.83 0.35 12.21
CA ARG A 69 9.17 0.03 12.72
C ARG A 69 10.23 0.17 11.63
N GLU A 70 9.93 -0.30 10.43
CA GLU A 70 10.80 -0.14 9.27
C GLU A 70 11.05 1.35 8.96
N VAL A 71 10.01 2.19 8.99
CA VAL A 71 10.15 3.64 8.77
C VAL A 71 11.05 4.28 9.80
N PHE A 72 10.90 3.96 11.08
CA PHE A 72 11.78 4.50 12.13
C PHE A 72 13.22 4.00 12.01
N ASN A 73 13.42 2.75 11.61
CA ASN A 73 14.74 2.19 11.36
C ASN A 73 15.41 2.84 10.14
N ASP A 74 14.64 3.11 9.07
CA ASP A 74 15.15 3.77 7.86
C ASP A 74 15.55 5.23 8.10
N VAL A 75 14.85 5.95 8.97
CA VAL A 75 15.25 7.29 9.41
C VAL A 75 16.59 7.21 10.17
N GLY A 76 16.80 6.12 10.92
CA GLY A 76 18.00 5.86 11.66
C GLY A 76 18.26 6.88 12.78
N ALA A 77 19.51 7.01 13.15
CA ALA A 77 19.93 7.97 14.16
C ALA A 77 20.11 9.37 13.55
N ILE A 78 19.47 10.36 14.15
CA ILE A 78 19.64 11.77 13.79
C ILE A 78 20.80 12.33 14.62
N THR A 79 21.86 12.75 13.93
CA THR A 79 23.06 13.30 14.59
C THR A 79 23.13 14.81 14.42
N ASP A 80 23.68 15.47 15.41
CA ASP A 80 24.03 16.88 15.35
C ASP A 80 25.16 17.15 14.32
N TYR A 81 25.29 18.39 13.86
CA TYR A 81 26.34 18.83 12.92
C TYR A 81 27.75 18.46 13.39
N GLN A 82 28.02 18.52 14.70
CA GLN A 82 29.31 18.15 15.31
C GLN A 82 29.41 16.63 15.58
N GLY A 83 28.32 15.90 15.45
CA GLY A 83 28.26 14.46 15.72
C GLY A 83 28.25 14.08 17.20
N ASN A 84 28.11 15.05 18.10
CA ASN A 84 28.17 14.86 19.56
C ASN A 84 26.84 14.40 20.16
N LEU A 85 25.74 14.86 19.59
CA LEU A 85 24.39 14.47 19.98
C LEU A 85 23.80 13.48 18.98
N GLU A 86 23.21 12.41 19.49
CA GLU A 86 22.60 11.36 18.70
C GLU A 86 21.18 11.07 19.24
N LEU A 87 20.17 11.30 18.40
CA LEU A 87 18.79 11.00 18.69
C LEU A 87 18.40 9.71 17.97
N THR A 88 17.92 8.71 18.71
CA THR A 88 17.44 7.44 18.15
C THR A 88 16.01 7.16 18.55
N PHE A 89 15.23 6.56 17.64
CA PHE A 89 13.90 6.05 17.91
C PHE A 89 14.01 4.62 18.45
N ILE A 90 13.48 4.37 19.66
CA ILE A 90 13.59 3.07 20.33
C ILE A 90 12.37 2.23 20.11
N ASP A 91 11.21 2.81 20.38
CA ASP A 91 9.94 2.11 20.29
C ASP A 91 8.80 3.11 20.03
N TYR A 92 7.65 2.61 19.59
CA TYR A 92 6.47 3.41 19.39
C TYR A 92 5.26 2.74 20.02
N LYS A 93 4.31 3.56 20.43
CA LYS A 93 3.05 3.12 20.99
C LYS A 93 1.91 3.95 20.42
N MET A 94 0.90 3.25 19.94
CA MET A 94 -0.33 3.89 19.50
C MET A 94 -1.42 3.55 20.50
N ASP A 95 -2.14 4.58 20.98
CA ASP A 95 -3.26 4.38 21.88
C ASP A 95 -4.40 3.72 21.08
N GLU A 96 -5.01 2.67 21.65
CA GLU A 96 -6.09 1.92 20.98
C GLU A 96 -7.43 2.67 20.97
N ALA A 97 -7.60 3.64 21.85
CA ALA A 97 -8.83 4.38 22.00
C ALA A 97 -8.81 5.67 21.17
N PRO A 98 -9.60 5.77 20.10
CA PRO A 98 -9.78 7.02 19.39
C PRO A 98 -10.52 8.05 20.26
N LYS A 99 -10.25 9.33 20.03
CA LYS A 99 -10.87 10.43 20.76
C LYS A 99 -12.38 10.52 20.53
N TYR A 100 -12.83 10.22 19.32
CA TYR A 100 -14.22 10.25 18.88
C TYR A 100 -14.55 8.98 18.11
N ASP A 101 -15.80 8.54 18.16
CA ASP A 101 -16.29 7.46 17.33
C ASP A 101 -16.43 7.89 15.84
N VAL A 102 -16.53 6.92 14.95
CA VAL A 102 -16.60 7.14 13.49
C VAL A 102 -17.76 8.08 13.11
N GLU A 103 -18.96 7.85 13.67
CA GLU A 103 -20.12 8.67 13.36
C GLU A 103 -19.98 10.10 13.93
N GLU A 104 -19.37 10.24 15.09
CA GLU A 104 -19.10 11.55 15.69
C GLU A 104 -18.03 12.31 14.90
N CYS A 105 -17.00 11.62 14.37
CA CYS A 105 -16.02 12.23 13.48
C CYS A 105 -16.65 12.77 12.19
N LYS A 106 -17.61 12.04 11.61
CA LYS A 106 -18.35 12.50 10.43
C LYS A 106 -19.24 13.71 10.73
N ALA A 107 -19.88 13.73 11.90
CA ALA A 107 -20.77 14.83 12.30
C ALA A 107 -20.02 16.12 12.67
N ARG A 108 -18.78 15.99 13.13
CA ARG A 108 -17.95 17.12 13.60
C ARG A 108 -16.86 17.55 12.62
N ASP A 109 -16.82 16.99 11.42
CA ASP A 109 -15.75 17.21 10.45
C ASP A 109 -14.35 16.91 11.04
N ALA A 110 -14.26 15.91 11.92
CA ALA A 110 -13.05 15.47 12.58
C ALA A 110 -12.40 14.27 11.89
N THR A 111 -11.16 14.00 12.24
CA THR A 111 -10.43 12.81 11.76
C THR A 111 -10.51 11.69 12.79
N TYR A 112 -10.87 10.50 12.34
CA TYR A 112 -10.83 9.28 13.15
C TYR A 112 -9.40 8.82 13.31
N ALA A 113 -8.77 9.15 14.44
CA ALA A 113 -7.35 8.97 14.69
C ALA A 113 -7.06 8.61 16.14
N ALA A 114 -5.89 8.04 16.36
CA ALA A 114 -5.33 7.79 17.68
C ALA A 114 -3.94 8.46 17.82
N PRO A 115 -3.56 8.90 19.02
CA PRO A 115 -2.25 9.50 19.24
C PRO A 115 -1.13 8.48 19.10
N LEU A 116 -0.12 8.82 18.30
CA LEU A 116 1.12 8.07 18.16
C LEU A 116 2.17 8.67 19.09
N LYS A 117 2.66 7.88 20.02
CA LYS A 117 3.73 8.23 20.95
C LYS A 117 4.97 7.43 20.60
N VAL A 118 6.11 8.06 20.67
CA VAL A 118 7.40 7.45 20.31
C VAL A 118 8.38 7.64 21.44
N THR A 119 9.02 6.56 21.85
CA THR A 119 10.12 6.60 22.81
C THR A 119 11.40 6.95 22.08
N VAL A 120 11.97 8.09 22.40
CA VAL A 120 13.22 8.57 21.85
C VAL A 120 14.34 8.52 22.89
N ARG A 121 15.54 8.23 22.43
CA ARG A 121 16.76 8.25 23.22
C ARG A 121 17.70 9.31 22.66
N LEU A 122 18.05 10.28 23.50
CA LEU A 122 19.09 11.25 23.22
C LEU A 122 20.38 10.84 23.96
N ARG A 123 21.45 10.63 23.18
CA ARG A 123 22.76 10.32 23.69
C ARG A 123 23.71 11.48 23.45
N ASN A 124 24.35 11.98 24.47
CA ASN A 124 25.46 12.90 24.37
C ASN A 124 26.77 12.09 24.41
N LYS A 125 27.54 12.10 23.31
CA LYS A 125 28.81 11.33 23.20
C LYS A 125 29.95 11.94 23.99
N GLU A 126 29.92 13.27 24.27
CA GLU A 126 30.95 13.94 25.06
C GLU A 126 30.82 13.64 26.55
N THR A 127 29.60 13.77 27.08
CA THR A 127 29.34 13.57 28.52
C THR A 127 28.96 12.12 28.85
N GLY A 128 28.64 11.30 27.84
CA GLY A 128 28.14 9.95 28.04
C GLY A 128 26.69 9.89 28.58
N GLU A 129 26.02 11.02 28.69
CA GLU A 129 24.65 11.12 29.24
C GLU A 129 23.64 10.55 28.24
N ILE A 130 22.72 9.74 28.76
CA ILE A 130 21.61 9.16 27.99
C ILE A 130 20.29 9.60 28.63
N LYS A 131 19.42 10.20 27.83
CA LYS A 131 18.05 10.57 28.21
C LYS A 131 17.05 9.86 27.34
N GLU A 132 16.07 9.21 27.97
CA GLU A 132 14.94 8.60 27.27
C GLU A 132 13.66 9.31 27.66
N GLN A 133 12.83 9.57 26.67
CA GLN A 133 11.53 10.22 26.88
C GLN A 133 10.53 9.76 25.82
N GLU A 134 9.28 9.57 26.27
CA GLU A 134 8.14 9.37 25.37
C GLU A 134 7.67 10.74 24.88
N ILE A 135 7.59 10.89 23.56
CA ILE A 135 7.12 12.11 22.90
C ILE A 135 5.87 11.83 22.08
N PHE A 136 4.97 12.79 22.05
CA PHE A 136 3.82 12.78 21.16
C PHE A 136 4.27 13.17 19.74
N MET A 137 4.06 12.26 18.78
CA MET A 137 4.47 12.48 17.40
C MET A 137 3.36 13.12 16.57
N GLY A 138 2.10 12.78 16.87
CA GLY A 138 0.92 13.27 16.17
C GLY A 138 -0.24 12.30 16.25
N ASP A 139 -1.38 12.71 15.71
CA ASP A 139 -2.54 11.85 15.59
C ASP A 139 -2.46 11.03 14.30
N PHE A 140 -2.52 9.71 14.44
CA PHE A 140 -2.43 8.79 13.32
C PHE A 140 -3.82 8.27 12.92
N PRO A 141 -4.22 8.37 11.63
CA PRO A 141 -5.54 7.93 11.18
C PRO A 141 -5.75 6.43 11.39
N LEU A 142 -6.89 6.06 11.96
CA LEU A 142 -7.29 4.68 12.15
C LEU A 142 -8.20 4.21 11.02
N MET A 143 -8.03 2.95 10.63
CA MET A 143 -8.92 2.32 9.67
C MET A 143 -10.22 1.88 10.34
N THR A 144 -11.35 2.17 9.70
CA THR A 144 -12.67 1.72 10.15
C THR A 144 -12.87 0.23 9.86
N HIS A 145 -13.92 -0.36 10.43
CA HIS A 145 -14.28 -1.76 10.17
C HIS A 145 -14.59 -2.04 8.69
N SER A 146 -14.97 -1.02 7.92
CA SER A 146 -15.25 -1.10 6.48
C SER A 146 -14.00 -0.92 5.59
N GLY A 147 -12.80 -0.78 6.17
CA GLY A 147 -11.56 -0.59 5.43
C GLY A 147 -11.36 0.83 4.88
N THR A 148 -12.04 1.81 5.46
CA THR A 148 -11.98 3.22 5.08
C THR A 148 -11.30 4.05 6.16
N PHE A 149 -10.92 5.27 5.83
CA PHE A 149 -10.43 6.29 6.76
C PHE A 149 -11.41 7.45 6.78
N VAL A 150 -11.66 8.02 7.95
CA VAL A 150 -12.44 9.26 8.09
C VAL A 150 -11.48 10.40 8.36
N ILE A 151 -11.33 11.30 7.38
CA ILE A 151 -10.42 12.45 7.47
C ILE A 151 -11.23 13.72 7.24
N ASN A 152 -11.23 14.60 8.23
CA ASN A 152 -12.03 15.84 8.23
C ASN A 152 -13.51 15.55 7.88
N GLY A 153 -14.09 14.54 8.52
CA GLY A 153 -15.47 14.12 8.32
C GLY A 153 -15.75 13.33 7.03
N ALA A 154 -14.83 13.33 6.06
CA ALA A 154 -15.00 12.64 4.80
C ALA A 154 -14.43 11.21 4.87
N GLU A 155 -15.25 10.23 4.47
CA GLU A 155 -14.82 8.83 4.37
C GLU A 155 -14.00 8.62 3.09
N ARG A 156 -12.78 8.12 3.23
CA ARG A 156 -11.80 7.93 2.15
C ARG A 156 -11.26 6.52 2.14
N VAL A 157 -10.86 6.05 0.97
CA VAL A 157 -10.24 4.75 0.77
C VAL A 157 -8.87 4.93 0.12
N VAL A 158 -7.88 4.20 0.62
CA VAL A 158 -6.57 4.13 -0.02
C VAL A 158 -6.68 3.19 -1.22
N VAL A 159 -6.39 3.72 -2.41
CA VAL A 159 -6.42 2.94 -3.65
C VAL A 159 -5.07 2.24 -3.83
N SER A 160 -5.09 0.92 -4.01
CA SER A 160 -3.89 0.14 -4.31
C SER A 160 -3.31 0.56 -5.66
N GLN A 161 -1.99 0.82 -5.69
CA GLN A 161 -1.27 1.20 -6.89
C GLN A 161 -0.20 0.16 -7.20
N ILE A 162 -0.06 -0.17 -8.48
CA ILE A 162 1.01 -1.04 -8.96
C ILE A 162 2.18 -0.15 -9.36
N VAL A 163 3.32 -0.35 -8.71
CA VAL A 163 4.57 0.36 -8.98
C VAL A 163 5.66 -0.65 -9.36
N ARG A 164 6.71 -0.17 -10.03
CA ARG A 164 7.89 -1.00 -10.30
C ARG A 164 8.57 -1.37 -8.98
N SER A 165 8.95 -2.64 -8.84
CA SER A 165 9.74 -3.08 -7.69
C SER A 165 11.14 -2.44 -7.70
N PRO A 166 11.75 -2.22 -6.54
CA PRO A 166 13.18 -1.90 -6.48
C PRO A 166 14.00 -2.97 -7.17
N GLY A 167 15.05 -2.56 -7.89
CA GLY A 167 15.91 -3.49 -8.63
C GLY A 167 16.60 -2.84 -9.81
N VAL A 168 17.24 -3.66 -10.64
CA VAL A 168 17.95 -3.24 -11.83
C VAL A 168 17.17 -3.67 -13.07
N TYR A 169 16.89 -2.71 -13.95
CA TYR A 169 16.17 -2.92 -15.20
C TYR A 169 17.12 -2.66 -16.37
N TYR A 170 17.11 -3.55 -17.34
CA TYR A 170 17.94 -3.45 -18.53
C TYR A 170 17.05 -3.19 -19.75
N GLY A 171 17.51 -2.32 -20.63
CA GLY A 171 16.86 -2.00 -21.88
C GLY A 171 17.83 -1.95 -23.04
N LYS A 172 17.30 -2.08 -24.24
CA LYS A 172 18.04 -1.88 -25.48
C LYS A 172 17.20 -1.01 -26.39
N GLU A 173 17.77 0.11 -26.81
CA GLU A 173 17.16 1.04 -27.74
C GLU A 173 18.04 1.14 -29.00
N THR A 174 17.51 1.64 -30.10
CA THR A 174 18.30 1.87 -31.32
C THR A 174 18.33 3.37 -31.53
N ASP A 175 19.52 3.92 -31.72
CA ASP A 175 19.69 5.34 -32.07
C ASP A 175 19.13 5.59 -33.49
N ILE A 176 18.19 6.53 -33.58
CA ILE A 176 17.50 6.88 -34.83
C ILE A 176 18.46 7.42 -35.89
N LYS A 177 19.60 7.99 -35.48
CA LYS A 177 20.55 8.65 -36.42
C LYS A 177 21.62 7.71 -36.91
N THR A 178 22.12 6.84 -36.02
CA THR A 178 23.28 5.98 -36.30
C THR A 178 22.92 4.52 -36.52
N ASP A 179 21.66 4.14 -36.24
CA ASP A 179 21.13 2.78 -36.24
C ASP A 179 21.94 1.79 -35.35
N LEU A 180 22.70 2.36 -34.39
CA LEU A 180 23.49 1.60 -33.42
C LEU A 180 22.66 1.26 -32.18
N PRO A 181 22.87 0.10 -31.55
CA PRO A 181 22.20 -0.25 -30.33
C PRO A 181 22.73 0.56 -29.16
N ILE A 182 21.85 1.24 -28.46
CA ILE A 182 22.11 1.90 -27.17
C ILE A 182 21.63 0.96 -26.07
N LEU A 183 22.52 0.61 -25.17
CA LEU A 183 22.18 -0.18 -23.99
C LEU A 183 21.85 0.76 -22.83
N THR A 184 20.74 0.50 -22.20
CA THR A 184 20.28 1.28 -21.03
C THR A 184 20.13 0.38 -19.82
N SER A 185 20.40 0.92 -18.64
CA SER A 185 20.14 0.24 -17.39
C SER A 185 19.65 1.25 -16.37
N THR A 186 18.60 0.92 -15.63
CA THR A 186 18.03 1.77 -14.59
C THR A 186 18.05 1.02 -13.28
N VAL A 187 18.71 1.60 -12.29
CA VAL A 187 18.69 1.11 -10.91
C VAL A 187 17.64 1.90 -10.13
N ILE A 188 16.63 1.20 -9.69
CA ILE A 188 15.53 1.76 -8.88
C ILE A 188 15.76 1.34 -7.43
N PRO A 189 16.05 2.27 -6.52
CA PRO A 189 16.19 1.97 -5.09
C PRO A 189 14.81 1.79 -4.43
N ASN A 190 14.80 1.23 -3.23
CA ASN A 190 13.59 1.21 -2.40
C ASN A 190 13.15 2.63 -2.03
N ARG A 191 14.14 3.48 -1.66
CA ARG A 191 13.94 4.91 -1.37
C ARG A 191 15.17 5.68 -1.83
N GLY A 192 14.99 6.72 -2.63
CA GLY A 192 16.07 7.58 -3.09
C GLY A 192 16.04 7.87 -4.58
N ALA A 193 17.12 8.47 -5.08
CA ALA A 193 17.27 8.86 -6.47
C ALA A 193 17.52 7.65 -7.38
N TRP A 194 16.97 7.67 -8.58
CA TRP A 194 17.22 6.65 -9.58
C TRP A 194 18.58 6.88 -10.22
N LEU A 195 19.27 5.79 -10.54
CA LEU A 195 20.48 5.80 -11.36
C LEU A 195 20.15 5.25 -12.73
N GLU A 196 20.31 6.08 -13.76
CA GLU A 196 20.09 5.69 -15.13
C GLU A 196 21.46 5.64 -15.85
N TYR A 197 21.77 4.50 -16.41
CA TYR A 197 22.98 4.27 -17.18
C TYR A 197 22.63 4.13 -18.66
N GLU A 198 23.42 4.71 -19.53
CA GLU A 198 23.27 4.54 -20.97
C GLU A 198 24.63 4.51 -21.66
N THR A 199 24.70 3.74 -22.75
CA THR A 199 25.85 3.79 -23.69
C THR A 199 25.57 4.81 -24.77
N ASP A 200 26.61 5.48 -25.24
CA ASP A 200 26.56 6.36 -26.40
C ASP A 200 26.98 5.61 -27.69
N ALA A 201 26.77 6.19 -28.85
CA ALA A 201 27.23 5.68 -30.13
C ALA A 201 28.77 5.45 -30.20
N ASN A 202 29.51 6.13 -29.34
CA ASN A 202 30.98 5.97 -29.19
C ASN A 202 31.38 4.96 -28.11
N GLU A 203 30.44 4.11 -27.66
CA GLU A 203 30.64 3.11 -26.59
C GLU A 203 31.04 3.72 -25.24
N VAL A 204 30.77 5.01 -25.03
CA VAL A 204 31.02 5.68 -23.74
C VAL A 204 29.82 5.45 -22.80
N PHE A 205 30.14 5.06 -21.56
CA PHE A 205 29.12 4.91 -20.51
C PHE A 205 28.85 6.23 -19.82
N TRP A 206 27.56 6.55 -19.78
CA TRP A 206 27.04 7.73 -19.11
C TRP A 206 26.14 7.33 -17.96
N VAL A 207 26.15 8.15 -16.90
CA VAL A 207 25.25 8.00 -15.78
C VAL A 207 24.46 9.28 -15.57
N ARG A 208 23.19 9.12 -15.24
CA ARG A 208 22.30 10.19 -14.81
C ARG A 208 21.78 9.84 -13.42
N ILE A 209 21.94 10.76 -12.48
CA ILE A 209 21.45 10.63 -11.12
C ILE A 209 20.15 11.42 -11.05
N ASP A 210 19.03 10.70 -10.86
CA ASP A 210 17.68 11.25 -10.94
C ASP A 210 17.45 11.92 -12.31
N LYS A 211 16.88 13.09 -12.39
CA LYS A 211 16.63 13.85 -13.62
C LYS A 211 17.75 14.83 -13.97
N ASN A 212 18.90 14.73 -13.34
CA ASN A 212 20.03 15.63 -13.51
C ASN A 212 20.78 15.39 -14.83
N ARG A 213 21.75 16.27 -15.10
CA ARG A 213 22.62 16.19 -16.29
C ARG A 213 23.43 14.89 -16.31
N LYS A 214 23.63 14.32 -17.49
CA LYS A 214 24.51 13.17 -17.74
C LYS A 214 25.95 13.46 -17.33
N LEU A 215 26.59 12.50 -16.70
CA LEU A 215 28.00 12.51 -16.33
C LEU A 215 28.66 11.22 -16.85
N PRO A 216 29.96 11.26 -17.21
CA PRO A 216 30.68 10.03 -17.49
C PRO A 216 30.68 9.11 -16.26
N ILE A 217 30.54 7.81 -16.46
CA ILE A 217 30.47 6.83 -15.36
C ILE A 217 31.70 6.88 -14.45
N THR A 218 32.85 7.20 -14.99
CA THR A 218 34.10 7.34 -14.24
C THR A 218 34.03 8.37 -13.12
N CYS A 219 33.23 9.44 -13.31
CA CYS A 219 33.00 10.44 -12.25
C CYS A 219 32.23 9.84 -11.06
N LEU A 220 31.22 9.02 -11.34
CA LEU A 220 30.46 8.32 -10.29
C LEU A 220 31.37 7.32 -9.56
N ILE A 221 32.12 6.51 -10.30
CA ILE A 221 33.01 5.49 -9.74
C ILE A 221 34.07 6.13 -8.81
N ARG A 222 34.62 7.27 -9.21
CA ARG A 222 35.57 8.02 -8.37
C ARG A 222 34.90 8.58 -7.12
N ALA A 223 33.66 9.04 -7.22
CA ALA A 223 32.88 9.50 -6.07
C ALA A 223 32.56 8.35 -5.09
N LEU A 224 32.43 7.13 -5.58
CA LEU A 224 32.23 5.92 -4.76
C LEU A 224 33.49 5.40 -4.08
N GLY A 225 34.67 5.92 -4.43
CA GLY A 225 35.93 5.63 -3.71
C GLY A 225 37.08 5.14 -4.53
N LEU A 226 36.90 4.73 -5.80
CA LEU A 226 38.01 4.34 -6.68
C LEU A 226 38.65 5.59 -7.30
N LYS A 227 39.83 5.99 -6.81
CA LYS A 227 40.43 7.29 -7.11
C LYS A 227 41.24 7.31 -8.40
N THR A 228 41.91 6.20 -8.72
CA THR A 228 42.86 6.09 -9.84
C THR A 228 42.23 5.34 -11.02
N ASP A 229 42.75 5.63 -12.24
CA ASP A 229 42.28 4.95 -13.44
C ASP A 229 42.63 3.45 -13.41
N GLN A 230 43.75 3.10 -12.79
CA GLN A 230 44.17 1.72 -12.63
C GLN A 230 43.19 0.93 -11.74
N GLU A 231 42.75 1.51 -10.64
CA GLU A 231 41.77 0.89 -9.74
C GLU A 231 40.41 0.68 -10.43
N ILE A 232 40.03 1.58 -11.35
CA ILE A 232 38.80 1.47 -12.12
C ILE A 232 38.85 0.36 -13.16
N LEU A 233 40.07 0.16 -13.78
CA LEU A 233 40.29 -0.85 -14.81
C LEU A 233 40.45 -2.25 -14.23
N ASP A 234 40.94 -2.35 -12.99
CA ASP A 234 41.21 -3.63 -12.31
C ASP A 234 39.93 -4.25 -11.67
N GLN A 235 38.82 -3.51 -11.62
CA GLN A 235 37.49 -3.95 -11.13
C GLN A 235 36.61 -4.48 -12.24
#